data_4fef927de60cf8245975951ae82b8295
#
_entry.id   4fef927de60cf8245975951ae82b8295
#
_cell.length_a   1.000
_cell.length_b   1.000
_cell.length_c   1.000
_cell.angle_alpha   90.00
_cell.angle_beta   90.00
_cell.angle_gamma   90.00
#
_symmetry.space_group_name_H-M   'P 1'
#
loop_
_entity.id
_entity.type
_entity.pdbx_description
1 polymer ?
#
loop_
_entity_poly.entity_id
_entity_poly.type
_entity_poly.pdbx_seq_one_letter_code
_entity_poly.pdbx_strand_id
1 'polypeptide(L)'
;MDLDIEDCKRAFRQKLDYGQIDEIIDACHQRGIYGELEEGLLSADEFRSIVLAGSRPGATAEDVNEAMSHILVGIEPYKVQLLKELSQEYDLYMLSNNNPICLPYSAGMFEQAGIPLEKIFRKCFFSYQMKALKPSPVFYKAVINEIGLPSEEMLFIDDSRKNVDGAIAAGLPAIYYEPGTDLAALLHAALKKEEVC
;
A
#
# COMPACT_ATOMS: atom_id res chain seq x y z
N MET A 1 3.87 6.25 2.26
CA MET A 1 5.12 5.63 1.74
C MET A 1 5.16 5.90 0.26
N ASP A 2 6.28 6.38 -0.23
CA ASP A 2 6.44 6.69 -1.65
C ASP A 2 6.94 5.47 -2.41
N LEU A 3 6.53 5.35 -3.68
CA LEU A 3 6.83 4.20 -4.54
C LEU A 3 7.60 4.66 -5.78
N ASP A 4 8.57 3.86 -6.23
CA ASP A 4 9.30 4.04 -7.49
C ASP A 4 9.19 2.77 -8.35
N ILE A 5 8.18 2.78 -9.24
CA ILE A 5 7.92 1.67 -10.15
C ILE A 5 9.06 1.49 -11.16
N GLU A 6 9.66 2.57 -11.62
CA GLU A 6 10.73 2.50 -12.61
C GLU A 6 12.03 1.95 -12.01
N ASP A 7 12.32 2.23 -10.73
CA ASP A 7 13.46 1.59 -10.06
C ASP A 7 13.25 0.08 -9.89
N CYS A 8 12.04 -0.33 -9.52
CA CYS A 8 11.66 -1.74 -9.47
C CYS A 8 11.87 -2.44 -10.83
N LYS A 9 11.32 -1.88 -11.91
CA LYS A 9 11.49 -2.42 -13.27
C LYS A 9 12.95 -2.50 -13.67
N ARG A 10 13.73 -1.47 -13.35
CA ARG A 10 15.18 -1.44 -13.60
C ARG A 10 15.89 -2.57 -12.86
N ALA A 11 15.55 -2.81 -11.60
CA ALA A 11 16.11 -3.89 -10.80
C ALA A 11 15.80 -5.27 -11.39
N PHE A 12 14.57 -5.50 -11.84
CA PHE A 12 14.19 -6.74 -12.52
C PHE A 12 15.00 -6.98 -13.81
N ARG A 13 15.19 -5.94 -14.63
CA ARG A 13 16.02 -6.08 -15.84
C ARG A 13 17.49 -6.33 -15.52
N GLN A 14 18.06 -5.58 -14.58
CA GLN A 14 19.49 -5.67 -14.27
C GLN A 14 19.88 -6.92 -13.50
N LYS A 15 19.09 -7.32 -12.51
CA LYS A 15 19.40 -8.47 -11.65
C LYS A 15 18.96 -9.80 -12.24
N LEU A 16 17.83 -9.80 -12.94
CA LEU A 16 17.15 -11.02 -13.38
C LEU A 16 17.17 -11.21 -14.90
N ASP A 17 17.54 -10.17 -15.67
CA ASP A 17 17.33 -10.11 -17.13
C ASP A 17 15.86 -10.35 -17.53
N TYR A 18 14.93 -9.91 -16.68
CA TYR A 18 13.51 -10.15 -16.83
C TYR A 18 12.80 -8.96 -17.49
N GLY A 19 12.76 -8.97 -18.83
CA GLY A 19 12.16 -7.87 -19.61
C GLY A 19 10.65 -7.81 -19.58
N GLN A 20 9.97 -8.93 -19.25
CA GLN A 20 8.50 -8.98 -19.17
C GLN A 20 7.91 -8.13 -18.01
N ILE A 21 8.75 -7.61 -17.14
CA ILE A 21 8.32 -6.77 -16.02
C ILE A 21 7.50 -5.56 -16.47
N ASP A 22 7.74 -5.03 -17.65
CA ASP A 22 7.02 -3.89 -18.21
C ASP A 22 5.54 -4.18 -18.48
N GLU A 23 5.22 -5.44 -18.73
CA GLU A 23 3.84 -5.90 -18.99
C GLU A 23 3.09 -6.22 -17.68
N ILE A 24 3.82 -6.43 -16.59
CA ILE A 24 3.31 -6.93 -15.32
C ILE A 24 3.06 -5.78 -14.34
N ILE A 25 4.01 -4.84 -14.23
CA ILE A 25 3.92 -3.70 -13.31
C ILE A 25 3.74 -2.41 -14.10
N ASP A 26 2.62 -1.79 -13.89
CA ASP A 26 2.27 -0.50 -14.48
C ASP A 26 1.70 0.42 -13.39
N ALA A 27 2.00 1.72 -13.48
CA ALA A 27 1.62 2.73 -12.48
C ALA A 27 0.10 2.88 -12.28
N CYS A 28 -0.71 2.39 -13.21
CA CYS A 28 -2.16 2.60 -13.22
C CYS A 28 -2.98 1.31 -13.11
N HIS A 29 -2.38 0.15 -13.33
CA HIS A 29 -3.10 -1.11 -13.47
C HIS A 29 -2.29 -2.27 -12.90
N GLN A 30 -2.71 -2.70 -11.75
CA GLN A 30 -2.26 -3.98 -11.16
C GLN A 30 -2.85 -5.13 -12.00
N ARG A 31 -2.11 -5.59 -13.00
CA ARG A 31 -2.54 -6.63 -13.93
C ARG A 31 -1.62 -7.83 -13.87
N GLY A 32 -2.07 -8.95 -14.46
CA GLY A 32 -1.31 -10.17 -14.57
C GLY A 32 -0.85 -10.67 -13.19
N ILE A 33 0.26 -11.37 -13.18
CA ILE A 33 0.78 -12.05 -11.97
C ILE A 33 1.09 -11.10 -10.81
N TYR A 34 1.43 -9.82 -11.07
CA TYR A 34 1.63 -8.85 -10.01
C TYR A 34 0.31 -8.47 -9.32
N GLY A 35 -0.74 -8.21 -10.11
CA GLY A 35 -2.07 -7.96 -9.56
C GLY A 35 -2.62 -9.16 -8.80
N GLU A 36 -2.43 -10.38 -9.32
CA GLU A 36 -2.82 -11.62 -8.65
C GLU A 36 -2.07 -11.83 -7.33
N LEU A 37 -0.77 -11.46 -7.27
CA LEU A 37 0.02 -11.49 -6.04
C LEU A 37 -0.51 -10.49 -5.01
N GLU A 38 -0.82 -9.25 -5.42
CA GLU A 38 -1.38 -8.22 -4.52
C GLU A 38 -2.82 -8.51 -4.09
N GLU A 39 -3.60 -9.20 -4.92
CA GLU A 39 -4.94 -9.68 -4.53
C GLU A 39 -4.87 -10.98 -3.72
N GLY A 40 -3.68 -11.60 -3.65
CA GLY A 40 -3.46 -12.85 -2.95
C GLY A 40 -4.05 -14.07 -3.66
N LEU A 41 -4.30 -13.97 -4.95
CA LEU A 41 -4.71 -15.08 -5.82
C LEU A 41 -3.52 -15.93 -6.23
N LEU A 42 -2.32 -15.34 -6.22
CA LEU A 42 -1.04 -15.97 -6.46
C LEU A 42 -0.20 -15.91 -5.18
N SER A 43 0.42 -17.00 -4.78
CA SER A 43 1.35 -17.01 -3.66
C SER A 43 2.71 -16.40 -4.03
N ALA A 44 3.49 -16.01 -3.02
CA ALA A 44 4.85 -15.50 -3.25
C ALA A 44 5.76 -16.53 -3.94
N ASP A 45 5.61 -17.82 -3.62
CA ASP A 45 6.43 -18.87 -4.20
C ASP A 45 6.07 -19.13 -5.67
N GLU A 46 4.78 -19.11 -6.01
CA GLU A 46 4.31 -19.20 -7.39
C GLU A 46 4.80 -18.00 -8.21
N PHE A 47 4.68 -16.79 -7.67
CA PHE A 47 5.18 -15.57 -8.32
C PHE A 47 6.67 -15.67 -8.59
N ARG A 48 7.48 -16.03 -7.57
CA ARG A 48 8.93 -16.23 -7.75
C ARG A 48 9.23 -17.28 -8.81
N SER A 49 8.51 -18.40 -8.80
CA SER A 49 8.71 -19.48 -9.77
C SER A 49 8.45 -19.03 -11.21
N ILE A 50 7.38 -18.26 -11.43
CA ILE A 50 7.04 -17.70 -12.74
C ILE A 50 8.12 -16.73 -13.21
N VAL A 51 8.57 -15.81 -12.34
CA VAL A 51 9.61 -14.83 -12.67
C VAL A 51 10.93 -15.55 -12.99
N LEU A 52 11.33 -16.50 -12.16
CA LEU A 52 12.58 -17.24 -12.35
C LEU A 52 12.60 -18.06 -13.63
N ALA A 53 11.45 -18.58 -14.06
CA ALA A 53 11.35 -19.32 -15.34
C ALA A 53 11.67 -18.45 -16.57
N GLY A 54 11.46 -17.12 -16.46
CA GLY A 54 11.80 -16.16 -17.52
C GLY A 54 13.09 -15.37 -17.26
N SER A 55 13.83 -15.68 -16.18
CA SER A 55 15.03 -14.95 -15.76
C SER A 55 16.32 -15.57 -16.29
N ARG A 56 17.43 -14.84 -16.14
CA ARG A 56 18.79 -15.36 -16.46
C ARG A 56 19.10 -16.64 -15.68
N PRO A 57 19.94 -17.54 -16.21
CA PRO A 57 20.42 -18.71 -15.48
C PRO A 57 21.12 -18.32 -14.16
N GLY A 58 20.79 -19.05 -13.07
CA GLY A 58 21.37 -18.81 -11.75
C GLY A 58 20.71 -17.70 -10.95
N ALA A 59 19.64 -17.08 -11.46
CA ALA A 59 18.80 -16.17 -10.65
C ALA A 59 18.13 -16.94 -9.50
N THR A 60 17.97 -16.26 -8.36
CA THR A 60 17.45 -16.84 -7.12
C THR A 60 16.15 -16.18 -6.68
N ALA A 61 15.42 -16.84 -5.78
CA ALA A 61 14.23 -16.25 -5.16
C ALA A 61 14.55 -14.95 -4.41
N GLU A 62 15.74 -14.83 -3.83
CA GLU A 62 16.19 -13.61 -3.16
C GLU A 62 16.45 -12.47 -4.15
N ASP A 63 16.99 -12.75 -5.34
CA ASP A 63 17.12 -11.73 -6.40
C ASP A 63 15.74 -11.17 -6.80
N VAL A 64 14.68 -12.00 -6.80
CA VAL A 64 13.30 -11.56 -7.06
C VAL A 64 12.80 -10.69 -5.91
N ASN A 65 12.99 -11.10 -4.65
CA ASN A 65 12.58 -10.33 -3.48
C ASN A 65 13.26 -8.96 -3.47
N GLU A 66 14.57 -8.95 -3.70
CA GLU A 66 15.35 -7.71 -3.73
C GLU A 66 14.88 -6.79 -4.87
N ALA A 67 14.67 -7.33 -6.08
CA ALA A 67 14.14 -6.55 -7.20
C ALA A 67 12.75 -5.96 -6.89
N MET A 68 11.86 -6.73 -6.24
CA MET A 68 10.56 -6.25 -5.78
C MET A 68 10.68 -5.14 -4.74
N SER A 69 11.63 -5.22 -3.81
CA SER A 69 11.80 -4.22 -2.75
C SER A 69 12.17 -2.84 -3.28
N HIS A 70 12.76 -2.75 -4.47
CA HIS A 70 13.09 -1.48 -5.12
C HIS A 70 11.88 -0.61 -5.46
N ILE A 71 10.66 -1.14 -5.38
CA ILE A 71 9.45 -0.32 -5.49
C ILE A 71 9.26 0.63 -4.30
N LEU A 72 9.87 0.33 -3.16
CA LEU A 72 9.70 1.06 -1.91
C LEU A 72 10.77 2.16 -1.77
N VAL A 73 10.35 3.42 -1.74
CA VAL A 73 11.28 4.56 -1.57
C VAL A 73 11.50 4.86 -0.09
N GLY A 74 10.43 4.97 0.68
CA GLY A 74 10.53 5.29 2.10
C GLY A 74 9.35 6.08 2.65
N ILE A 75 9.55 6.62 3.86
CA ILE A 75 8.55 7.43 4.56
C ILE A 75 9.21 8.77 4.89
N GLU A 76 8.63 9.85 4.40
CA GLU A 76 9.13 11.20 4.70
C GLU A 76 9.09 11.49 6.20
N PRO A 77 10.14 12.10 6.78
CA PRO A 77 10.24 12.31 8.23
C PRO A 77 9.04 13.05 8.84
N TYR A 78 8.46 14.02 8.13
CA TYR A 78 7.30 14.75 8.63
C TYR A 78 6.05 13.85 8.73
N LYS A 79 5.88 12.88 7.82
CA LYS A 79 4.78 11.90 7.88
C LYS A 79 4.95 10.95 9.06
N VAL A 80 6.20 10.61 9.42
CA VAL A 80 6.50 9.82 10.63
C VAL A 80 6.04 10.56 11.88
N GLN A 81 6.38 11.85 11.98
CA GLN A 81 5.97 12.68 13.10
C GLN A 81 4.45 12.85 13.16
N LEU A 82 3.82 13.13 12.03
CA LEU A 82 2.36 13.25 11.90
C LEU A 82 1.63 11.98 12.35
N LEU A 83 2.11 10.79 11.96
CA LEU A 83 1.52 9.52 12.40
C LEU A 83 1.63 9.33 13.92
N LYS A 84 2.76 9.74 14.54
CA LYS A 84 2.92 9.69 16.00
C LYS A 84 1.93 10.60 16.70
N GLU A 85 1.71 11.81 16.19
CA GLU A 85 0.77 12.78 16.75
C GLU A 85 -0.67 12.27 16.61
N LEU A 86 -1.07 11.86 15.41
CA LEU A 86 -2.41 11.35 15.15
C LEU A 86 -2.73 10.10 15.99
N SER A 87 -1.76 9.21 16.22
CA SER A 87 -1.97 7.99 17.00
C SER A 87 -2.25 8.24 18.49
N GLN A 88 -2.05 9.47 18.97
CA GLN A 88 -2.40 9.87 20.35
C GLN A 88 -3.84 10.31 20.49
N GLU A 89 -4.47 10.75 19.39
CA GLU A 89 -5.82 11.33 19.38
C GLU A 89 -6.83 10.42 18.66
N TYR A 90 -6.36 9.62 17.69
CA TYR A 90 -7.21 8.82 16.82
C TYR A 90 -6.75 7.35 16.77
N ASP A 91 -7.69 6.45 16.55
CA ASP A 91 -7.40 5.08 16.19
C ASP A 91 -7.02 5.00 14.70
N LEU A 92 -5.76 4.69 14.42
CA LEU A 92 -5.24 4.62 13.06
C LEU A 92 -5.35 3.20 12.49
N TYR A 93 -5.74 3.13 11.23
CA TYR A 93 -5.82 1.90 10.45
C TYR A 93 -5.04 2.06 9.14
N MET A 94 -4.33 1.02 8.72
CA MET A 94 -3.63 1.02 7.44
C MET A 94 -4.43 0.22 6.41
N LEU A 95 -4.72 0.83 5.26
CA LEU A 95 -5.36 0.19 4.11
C LEU A 95 -4.37 0.20 2.94
N SER A 96 -3.80 -0.94 2.58
CA SER A 96 -2.72 -1.00 1.60
C SER A 96 -2.93 -2.11 0.58
N ASN A 97 -2.86 -1.76 -0.72
CA ASN A 97 -2.55 -2.74 -1.74
C ASN A 97 -1.08 -3.12 -1.54
N ASN A 98 -0.84 -4.35 -1.16
CA ASN A 98 0.48 -4.86 -0.81
C ASN A 98 0.53 -6.36 -1.08
N ASN A 99 1.71 -6.93 -1.00
CA ASN A 99 1.94 -8.34 -1.26
C ASN A 99 2.92 -8.94 -0.25
N PRO A 100 2.96 -10.29 -0.12
CA PRO A 100 3.78 -10.95 0.89
C PRO A 100 5.30 -10.83 0.66
N ILE A 101 5.75 -10.38 -0.52
CA ILE A 101 7.17 -10.13 -0.82
C ILE A 101 7.57 -8.74 -0.33
N CYS A 102 6.77 -7.70 -0.62
CA CYS A 102 7.09 -6.31 -0.27
C CYS A 102 6.77 -5.99 1.20
N LEU A 103 5.81 -6.67 1.83
CA LEU A 103 5.40 -6.35 3.21
C LEU A 103 6.54 -6.42 4.23
N PRO A 104 7.43 -7.43 4.25
CA PRO A 104 8.55 -7.46 5.20
C PRO A 104 9.48 -6.24 5.07
N TYR A 105 9.74 -5.79 3.85
CA TYR A 105 10.59 -4.61 3.59
C TYR A 105 9.90 -3.32 4.03
N SER A 106 8.63 -3.14 3.67
CA SER A 106 7.87 -1.96 4.09
C SER A 106 7.69 -1.90 5.61
N ALA A 107 7.39 -3.01 6.27
CA ALA A 107 7.31 -3.09 7.73
C ALA A 107 8.67 -2.75 8.39
N GLY A 108 9.78 -3.24 7.83
CA GLY A 108 11.13 -2.88 8.28
C GLY A 108 11.42 -1.39 8.17
N MET A 109 10.92 -0.71 7.13
CA MET A 109 11.05 0.75 7.00
C MET A 109 10.27 1.49 8.10
N PHE A 110 9.06 1.04 8.43
CA PHE A 110 8.29 1.59 9.55
C PHE A 110 9.01 1.37 10.88
N GLU A 111 9.57 0.19 11.11
CA GLU A 111 10.34 -0.12 12.32
C GLU A 111 11.58 0.77 12.45
N GLN A 112 12.37 0.91 11.37
CA GLN A 112 13.56 1.78 11.32
C GLN A 112 13.22 3.26 11.54
N ALA A 113 12.04 3.70 11.11
CA ALA A 113 11.54 5.05 11.36
C ALA A 113 11.02 5.24 12.81
N GLY A 114 11.06 4.20 13.65
CA GLY A 114 10.61 4.23 15.04
C GLY A 114 9.09 4.31 15.19
N ILE A 115 8.37 3.76 14.21
CA ILE A 115 6.90 3.66 14.17
C ILE A 115 6.48 2.25 13.71
N PRO A 116 6.84 1.17 14.44
CA PRO A 116 6.42 -0.19 14.09
C PRO A 116 4.91 -0.24 13.84
N LEU A 117 4.49 -1.01 12.83
CA LEU A 117 3.09 -1.03 12.39
C LEU A 117 2.12 -1.33 13.54
N GLU A 118 2.43 -2.31 14.37
CA GLU A 118 1.60 -2.74 15.49
C GLU A 118 1.52 -1.73 16.64
N LYS A 119 2.40 -0.73 16.67
CA LYS A 119 2.37 0.34 17.68
C LYS A 119 1.60 1.58 17.22
N ILE A 120 1.54 1.78 15.92
CA ILE A 120 0.89 2.96 15.33
C ILE A 120 -0.53 2.65 14.86
N PHE A 121 -0.74 1.47 14.29
CA PHE A 121 -2.03 1.10 13.72
C PHE A 121 -2.73 0.06 14.60
N ARG A 122 -4.02 0.28 14.86
CA ARG A 122 -4.90 -0.72 15.51
C ARG A 122 -4.97 -2.00 14.68
N LYS A 123 -5.06 -1.82 13.35
CA LYS A 123 -5.05 -2.93 12.39
C LYS A 123 -4.55 -2.47 11.04
N CYS A 124 -3.87 -3.38 10.34
CA CYS A 124 -3.48 -3.19 8.94
C CYS A 124 -4.33 -4.12 8.07
N PHE A 125 -4.91 -3.58 7.02
CA PHE A 125 -5.68 -4.29 6.01
C PHE A 125 -4.87 -4.36 4.73
N PHE A 126 -4.26 -5.51 4.49
CA PHE A 126 -3.45 -5.76 3.30
C PHE A 126 -4.28 -6.52 2.26
N SER A 127 -4.27 -6.03 1.03
CA SER A 127 -5.08 -6.57 -0.07
C SER A 127 -4.93 -8.08 -0.27
N TYR A 128 -3.70 -8.59 -0.22
CA TYR A 128 -3.44 -10.02 -0.42
C TYR A 128 -4.05 -10.91 0.68
N GLN A 129 -4.20 -10.39 1.92
CA GLN A 129 -4.89 -11.08 3.01
C GLN A 129 -6.40 -10.98 2.89
N MET A 130 -6.88 -9.81 2.42
CA MET A 130 -8.30 -9.51 2.21
C MET A 130 -8.89 -10.19 0.96
N LYS A 131 -8.04 -10.70 0.06
CA LYS A 131 -8.43 -11.22 -1.26
C LYS A 131 -9.24 -10.20 -2.08
N ALA A 132 -8.90 -8.94 -1.91
CA ALA A 132 -9.53 -7.82 -2.59
C ALA A 132 -8.57 -6.62 -2.64
N LEU A 133 -8.59 -5.88 -3.74
CA LEU A 133 -7.77 -4.68 -3.96
C LEU A 133 -8.61 -3.41 -3.81
N LYS A 134 -8.00 -2.32 -3.35
CA LYS A 134 -8.52 -0.98 -3.62
C LYS A 134 -8.42 -0.76 -5.15
N PRO A 135 -9.40 -0.16 -5.82
CA PRO A 135 -10.61 0.52 -5.33
C PRO A 135 -11.86 -0.35 -5.22
N SER A 136 -11.77 -1.65 -5.15
CA SER A 136 -12.95 -2.53 -5.09
C SER A 136 -13.84 -2.22 -3.87
N PRO A 137 -15.16 -2.09 -4.06
CA PRO A 137 -16.09 -1.90 -2.95
C PRO A 137 -16.10 -3.08 -1.97
N VAL A 138 -15.67 -4.27 -2.40
CA VAL A 138 -15.53 -5.46 -1.54
C VAL A 138 -14.50 -5.18 -0.45
N PHE A 139 -13.35 -4.57 -0.81
CA PHE A 139 -12.29 -4.21 0.13
C PHE A 139 -12.81 -3.24 1.21
N TYR A 140 -13.40 -2.11 0.79
CA TYR A 140 -13.86 -1.09 1.74
C TYR A 140 -15.00 -1.56 2.63
N LYS A 141 -15.98 -2.30 2.09
CA LYS A 141 -17.08 -2.86 2.90
C LYS A 141 -16.56 -3.85 3.95
N ALA A 142 -15.57 -4.67 3.62
CA ALA A 142 -14.94 -5.56 4.59
C ALA A 142 -14.23 -4.77 5.69
N VAL A 143 -13.52 -3.68 5.34
CA VAL A 143 -12.87 -2.78 6.31
C VAL A 143 -13.90 -2.12 7.24
N ILE A 144 -14.96 -1.50 6.68
CA ILE A 144 -16.02 -0.85 7.45
C ILE A 144 -16.65 -1.84 8.44
N ASN A 145 -17.00 -3.04 7.98
CA ASN A 145 -17.60 -4.07 8.82
C ASN A 145 -16.65 -4.55 9.93
N GLU A 146 -15.36 -4.65 9.64
CA GLU A 146 -14.37 -5.13 10.61
C GLU A 146 -14.05 -4.08 11.68
N ILE A 147 -14.00 -2.80 11.30
CA ILE A 147 -13.80 -1.69 12.25
C ILE A 147 -15.05 -1.54 13.13
N GLY A 148 -16.24 -1.66 12.56
CA GLY A 148 -17.50 -1.68 13.30
C GLY A 148 -17.94 -0.34 13.87
N LEU A 149 -17.30 0.76 13.48
CA LEU A 149 -17.73 2.13 13.81
C LEU A 149 -18.72 2.65 12.75
N PRO A 150 -19.56 3.64 13.08
CA PRO A 150 -20.31 4.39 12.09
C PRO A 150 -19.37 4.98 11.03
N SER A 151 -19.75 4.89 9.75
CA SER A 151 -18.84 5.36 8.67
C SER A 151 -18.55 6.86 8.75
N GLU A 152 -19.47 7.65 9.29
CA GLU A 152 -19.29 9.09 9.55
C GLU A 152 -18.20 9.38 10.60
N GLU A 153 -17.83 8.43 11.42
CA GLU A 153 -16.72 8.54 12.38
C GLU A 153 -15.37 8.09 11.79
N MET A 154 -15.36 7.72 10.52
CA MET A 154 -14.17 7.27 9.81
C MET A 154 -13.77 8.22 8.69
N LEU A 155 -12.47 8.39 8.47
CA LEU A 155 -11.95 9.16 7.36
C LEU A 155 -10.81 8.38 6.68
N PHE A 156 -10.97 8.08 5.40
CA PHE A 156 -9.93 7.48 4.58
C PHE A 156 -9.15 8.53 3.80
N ILE A 157 -7.84 8.33 3.69
CA ILE A 157 -6.95 9.24 2.97
C ILE A 157 -6.07 8.40 2.03
N ASP A 158 -6.06 8.78 0.76
CA ASP A 158 -5.29 8.06 -0.25
C ASP A 158 -4.81 9.04 -1.34
N ASP A 159 -3.68 8.73 -1.96
CA ASP A 159 -3.07 9.50 -3.04
C ASP A 159 -3.54 9.06 -4.44
N SER A 160 -4.41 8.07 -4.50
CA SER A 160 -5.09 7.63 -5.72
C SER A 160 -6.54 8.11 -5.74
N ARG A 161 -6.89 8.98 -6.70
CA ARG A 161 -8.29 9.42 -6.89
C ARG A 161 -9.24 8.25 -7.08
N LYS A 162 -8.83 7.19 -7.79
CA LYS A 162 -9.65 5.98 -7.97
C LYS A 162 -9.94 5.29 -6.63
N ASN A 163 -8.97 5.25 -5.73
CA ASN A 163 -9.15 4.66 -4.40
C ASN A 163 -10.10 5.50 -3.55
N VAL A 164 -9.96 6.83 -3.60
CA VAL A 164 -10.86 7.76 -2.90
C VAL A 164 -12.30 7.62 -3.43
N ASP A 165 -12.47 7.64 -4.75
CA ASP A 165 -13.80 7.49 -5.37
C ASP A 165 -14.43 6.15 -5.03
N GLY A 166 -13.64 5.06 -5.04
CA GLY A 166 -14.09 3.72 -4.64
C GLY A 166 -14.50 3.63 -3.18
N ALA A 167 -13.78 4.30 -2.27
CA ALA A 167 -14.10 4.37 -0.86
C ALA A 167 -15.43 5.11 -0.63
N ILE A 168 -15.59 6.29 -1.23
CA ILE A 168 -16.82 7.08 -1.16
C ILE A 168 -18.01 6.29 -1.70
N ALA A 169 -17.85 5.62 -2.84
CA ALA A 169 -18.90 4.80 -3.42
C ALA A 169 -19.28 3.58 -2.54
N ALA A 170 -18.35 3.11 -1.70
CA ALA A 170 -18.61 2.05 -0.73
C ALA A 170 -19.19 2.54 0.60
N GLY A 171 -19.33 3.87 0.79
CA GLY A 171 -19.87 4.49 2.00
C GLY A 171 -18.81 4.89 3.05
N LEU A 172 -17.53 4.87 2.70
CA LEU A 172 -16.44 5.33 3.56
C LEU A 172 -16.06 6.77 3.17
N PRO A 173 -16.25 7.77 4.06
CA PRO A 173 -15.76 9.12 3.81
C PRO A 173 -14.28 9.13 3.48
N ALA A 174 -13.90 9.85 2.43
CA ALA A 174 -12.53 9.83 1.96
C ALA A 174 -12.09 11.19 1.40
N ILE A 175 -10.80 11.49 1.52
CA ILE A 175 -10.17 12.66 0.94
C ILE A 175 -8.95 12.26 0.10
N TYR A 176 -8.78 12.97 -1.00
CA TYR A 176 -7.61 12.83 -1.86
C TYR A 176 -6.43 13.62 -1.29
N TYR A 177 -5.31 12.96 -1.14
CA TYR A 177 -4.02 13.58 -0.84
C TYR A 177 -3.19 13.70 -2.12
N GLU A 178 -2.85 14.90 -2.52
CA GLU A 178 -1.94 15.12 -3.65
C GLU A 178 -0.49 14.98 -3.20
N PRO A 179 0.28 14.00 -3.73
CA PRO A 179 1.67 13.82 -3.37
C PRO A 179 2.50 15.09 -3.51
N GLY A 180 3.36 15.35 -2.53
CA GLY A 180 4.17 16.57 -2.48
C GLY A 180 3.48 17.80 -1.87
N THR A 181 2.20 17.70 -1.48
CA THR A 181 1.52 18.75 -0.72
C THR A 181 1.61 18.51 0.80
N ASP A 182 1.17 19.49 1.59
CA ASP A 182 1.16 19.40 3.06
C ASP A 182 -0.02 18.53 3.55
N LEU A 183 0.25 17.25 3.86
CA LEU A 183 -0.73 16.32 4.39
C LEU A 183 -1.26 16.76 5.77
N ALA A 184 -0.42 17.37 6.62
CA ALA A 184 -0.85 17.81 7.94
C ALA A 184 -1.89 18.95 7.83
N ALA A 185 -1.64 19.92 6.96
CA ALA A 185 -2.59 21.00 6.69
C ALA A 185 -3.92 20.48 6.13
N LEU A 186 -3.87 19.51 5.21
CA LEU A 186 -5.05 18.86 4.65
C LEU A 186 -5.90 18.19 5.74
N LEU A 187 -5.25 17.43 6.62
CA LEU A 187 -5.91 16.73 7.73
C LEU A 187 -6.53 17.68 8.74
N HIS A 188 -5.77 18.69 9.18
CA HIS A 188 -6.29 19.69 10.11
C HIS A 188 -7.51 20.42 9.53
N ALA A 189 -7.54 20.68 8.23
CA ALA A 189 -8.70 21.32 7.59
C ALA A 189 -9.91 20.38 7.51
N ALA A 190 -9.70 19.08 7.33
CA ALA A 190 -10.76 18.08 7.27
C ALA A 190 -11.37 17.83 8.66
N LEU A 191 -10.52 17.60 9.66
CA LEU A 191 -10.96 17.28 11.03
C LEU A 191 -11.64 18.45 11.75
N LYS A 192 -11.21 19.71 11.51
CA LYS A 192 -11.88 20.89 12.08
C LYS A 192 -13.29 21.15 11.56
N LYS A 193 -13.66 20.62 10.41
CA LYS A 193 -15.03 20.78 9.87
C LYS A 193 -16.05 19.94 10.63
N GLU A 194 -15.66 18.93 11.34
CA GLU A 194 -16.53 18.04 12.11
C GLU A 194 -16.87 18.60 13.52
N GLU A 195 -16.04 19.52 14.06
CA GLU A 195 -16.29 20.16 15.36
C GLU A 195 -17.35 21.29 15.31
N VAL A 196 -17.84 21.66 14.14
CA VAL A 196 -18.74 22.85 13.95
C VAL A 196 -20.17 22.45 13.54
N CYS A 197 -20.55 21.18 13.62
CA CYS A 197 -21.91 20.72 13.31
C CYS A 197 -22.64 20.22 14.58
#